data_97d4dc01ba79dc480d87f0f7358053d6
#
_entry.id   97d4dc01ba79dc480d87f0f7358053d6
#
_cell.length_a   1.000
_cell.length_b   1.000
_cell.length_c   1.000
_cell.angle_alpha   90.00
_cell.angle_beta   90.00
_cell.angle_gamma   90.00
#
_symmetry.space_group_name_H-M   'P 1'
#
loop_
_entity.id
_entity.type
_entity.pdbx_description
1 polymer ?
#
loop_
_entity_poly.entity_id
_entity_poly.type
_entity_poly.pdbx_seq_one_letter_code
_entity_poly.pdbx_strand_id
1 'polypeptide(L)'
;MPLPLQTFWTTHDPAGGWLSEEFHAYSWALSAHSLATHAGGAVLHTTARGADWLLGELDLPYRAVELSQEGYQPPHAEAWVMRKLHTYALQTEAFVHLDGDASRFR
;
A
#
# COMPACT_ATOMS: atom_id res chain seq x y z
N MET A 1 13.90 1.09 15.06
CA MET A 1 12.46 1.12 14.78
C MET A 1 12.14 0.24 13.60
N PRO A 2 11.12 -0.60 13.66
CA PRO A 2 10.75 -1.43 12.50
C PRO A 2 10.37 -0.57 11.30
N LEU A 3 10.69 -1.06 10.10
CA LEU A 3 10.40 -0.36 8.86
C LEU A 3 8.89 -0.42 8.57
N PRO A 4 8.21 0.71 8.40
CA PRO A 4 6.78 0.68 8.05
C PRO A 4 6.59 0.37 6.57
N LEU A 5 5.71 -0.57 6.28
CA LEU A 5 5.43 -1.02 4.92
C LEU A 5 3.94 -0.93 4.62
N GLN A 6 3.61 -0.68 3.36
CA GLN A 6 2.25 -0.81 2.85
C GLN A 6 2.28 -1.54 1.51
N THR A 7 1.21 -2.25 1.20
CA THR A 7 1.08 -2.97 -0.07
C THR A 7 -0.19 -2.51 -0.78
N PHE A 8 -0.09 -2.17 -2.03
CA PHE A 8 -1.22 -1.75 -2.85
C PHE A 8 -1.15 -2.39 -4.23
N TRP A 9 -2.29 -2.79 -4.77
CA TRP A 9 -2.41 -3.25 -6.15
C TRP A 9 -3.76 -2.81 -6.69
N THR A 10 -3.86 -2.75 -8.01
CA THR A 10 -5.10 -2.37 -8.67
C THR A 10 -5.83 -3.62 -9.18
N THR A 11 -7.15 -3.55 -9.19
CA THR A 11 -8.02 -4.58 -9.73
C THR A 11 -8.96 -3.95 -10.74
N HIS A 12 -9.91 -4.73 -11.24
CA HIS A 12 -10.95 -4.20 -12.15
C HIS A 12 -11.81 -3.16 -11.45
N ASP A 13 -11.97 -3.30 -10.15
CA ASP A 13 -12.65 -2.31 -9.33
C ASP A 13 -11.57 -1.53 -8.56
N PRO A 14 -11.18 -0.35 -9.04
CA PRO A 14 -10.13 0.41 -8.38
C PRO A 14 -10.49 0.85 -6.97
N ALA A 15 -11.77 0.90 -6.64
CA ALA A 15 -12.20 1.21 -5.29
C ALA A 15 -12.03 0.02 -4.33
N GLY A 16 -11.85 -1.19 -4.87
CA GLY A 16 -11.54 -2.37 -4.05
C GLY A 16 -12.60 -2.70 -3.02
N GLY A 17 -13.89 -2.46 -3.34
CA GLY A 17 -14.98 -2.69 -2.42
C GLY A 17 -15.30 -1.49 -1.54
N TRP A 18 -14.61 -0.37 -1.71
CA TRP A 18 -14.91 0.86 -0.99
C TRP A 18 -16.16 1.52 -1.57
N LEU A 19 -16.77 2.41 -0.80
CA LEU A 19 -17.97 3.11 -1.23
C LEU A 19 -17.73 3.96 -2.47
N SER A 20 -16.53 4.52 -2.61
CA SER A 20 -16.16 5.32 -3.77
C SER A 20 -14.66 5.38 -3.90
N GLU A 21 -14.19 5.73 -5.09
CA GLU A 21 -12.78 5.96 -5.34
C GLU A 21 -12.24 7.10 -4.48
N GLU A 22 -13.04 8.14 -4.27
CA GLU A 22 -12.64 9.27 -3.43
C GLU A 22 -12.42 8.84 -2.00
N PHE A 23 -13.30 8.01 -1.47
CA PHE A 23 -13.18 7.50 -0.11
C PHE A 23 -11.92 6.66 0.04
N HIS A 24 -11.64 5.84 -0.96
CA HIS A 24 -10.46 4.99 -0.99
C HIS A 24 -9.19 5.84 -1.02
N ALA A 25 -9.16 6.85 -1.90
CA ALA A 25 -8.02 7.77 -2.00
C ALA A 25 -7.79 8.51 -0.67
N TYR A 26 -8.87 8.96 -0.02
CA TYR A 26 -8.76 9.67 1.25
C TYR A 26 -8.16 8.79 2.34
N SER A 27 -8.59 7.53 2.40
CA SER A 27 -8.07 6.59 3.39
C SER A 27 -6.58 6.35 3.20
N TRP A 28 -6.14 6.14 1.96
CA TRP A 28 -4.71 5.96 1.67
C TRP A 28 -3.92 7.22 1.98
N ALA A 29 -4.48 8.39 1.69
CA ALA A 29 -3.82 9.66 1.98
C ALA A 29 -3.62 9.86 3.48
N LEU A 30 -4.66 9.59 4.28
CA LEU A 30 -4.54 9.69 5.72
C LEU A 30 -3.45 8.77 6.26
N SER A 31 -3.42 7.54 5.80
CA SER A 31 -2.45 6.56 6.23
C SER A 31 -1.02 6.98 5.85
N ALA A 32 -0.82 7.39 4.60
CA ALA A 32 0.51 7.77 4.11
C ALA A 32 1.04 9.00 4.85
N HIS A 33 0.20 10.02 5.04
CA HIS A 33 0.60 11.23 5.75
C HIS A 33 0.87 10.97 7.23
N SER A 34 0.07 10.11 7.86
CA SER A 34 0.30 9.73 9.24
C SER A 34 1.65 9.05 9.41
N LEU A 35 1.99 8.12 8.51
CA LEU A 35 3.27 7.43 8.57
C LEU A 35 4.44 8.36 8.26
N ALA A 36 4.25 9.32 7.37
CA ALA A 36 5.28 10.32 7.09
C ALA A 36 5.57 11.17 8.33
N THR A 37 4.52 11.56 9.04
CA THR A 37 4.65 12.41 10.23
C THR A 37 5.26 11.66 11.40
N HIS A 38 4.82 10.44 11.65
CA HIS A 38 5.17 9.72 12.88
C HIS A 38 6.28 8.69 12.73
N ALA A 39 6.61 8.28 11.50
CA ALA A 39 7.58 7.22 11.27
C ALA A 39 8.53 7.50 10.11
N GLY A 40 8.54 8.71 9.59
CA GLY A 40 9.45 9.08 8.49
C GLY A 40 9.04 8.55 7.13
N GLY A 41 7.80 8.08 6.99
CA GLY A 41 7.27 7.56 5.74
C GLY A 41 7.38 6.05 5.64
N ALA A 42 6.48 5.45 4.87
CA ALA A 42 6.47 4.02 4.62
C ALA A 42 7.14 3.68 3.30
N VAL A 43 7.58 2.43 3.17
CA VAL A 43 7.97 1.88 1.89
C VAL A 43 6.71 1.26 1.27
N LEU A 44 6.40 1.65 0.05
CA LEU A 44 5.23 1.16 -0.66
C LEU A 44 5.63 0.02 -1.59
N HIS A 45 4.99 -1.14 -1.42
CA HIS A 45 5.13 -2.27 -2.33
C HIS A 45 3.89 -2.32 -3.21
N THR A 46 4.08 -2.16 -4.50
CA THR A 46 2.95 -1.99 -5.41
C THR A 46 3.30 -2.43 -6.83
N THR A 47 2.38 -2.16 -7.76
CA THR A 47 2.60 -2.31 -9.19
C THR A 47 2.92 -0.93 -9.79
N ALA A 48 3.37 -0.91 -11.06
CA ALA A 48 3.62 0.36 -11.75
C ALA A 48 2.35 1.21 -11.79
N ARG A 49 1.20 0.57 -12.01
CA ARG A 49 -0.08 1.27 -12.05
C ARG A 49 -0.47 1.84 -10.70
N GLY A 50 -0.23 1.07 -9.63
CA GLY A 50 -0.47 1.56 -8.28
C GLY A 50 0.41 2.73 -7.92
N ALA A 51 1.68 2.69 -8.33
CA ALA A 51 2.60 3.80 -8.10
C ALA A 51 2.15 5.05 -8.83
N ASP A 52 1.68 4.91 -10.08
CA ASP A 52 1.16 6.05 -10.83
C ASP A 52 0.00 6.71 -10.11
N TRP A 53 -0.87 5.92 -9.51
CA TRP A 53 -2.02 6.46 -8.79
C TRP A 53 -1.62 7.11 -7.47
N LEU A 54 -0.90 6.38 -6.63
CA LEU A 54 -0.59 6.86 -5.28
C LEU A 54 0.46 7.96 -5.27
N LEU A 55 1.43 7.91 -6.15
CA LEU A 55 2.52 8.88 -6.19
C LEU A 55 2.34 9.90 -7.31
N GLY A 56 1.87 9.47 -8.48
CA GLY A 56 1.68 10.36 -9.61
C GLY A 56 0.45 11.24 -9.47
N GLU A 57 -0.70 10.66 -9.18
CA GLU A 57 -1.96 11.41 -9.08
C GLU A 57 -2.20 11.97 -7.70
N LEU A 58 -1.98 11.19 -6.64
CA LEU A 58 -2.27 11.61 -5.27
C LEU A 58 -1.07 12.26 -4.58
N ASP A 59 0.11 12.09 -5.13
CA ASP A 59 1.33 12.70 -4.61
C ASP A 59 1.56 12.40 -3.12
N LEU A 60 1.41 11.13 -2.74
CA LEU A 60 1.50 10.74 -1.33
C LEU A 60 2.96 10.60 -0.89
N PRO A 61 3.26 10.89 0.39
CA PRO A 61 4.64 10.99 0.89
C PRO A 61 5.21 9.65 1.34
N TYR A 62 5.51 8.76 0.40
CA TYR A 62 6.20 7.52 0.70
C TYR A 62 7.72 7.76 0.70
N ARG A 63 8.45 7.04 1.59
CA ARG A 63 9.91 7.18 1.61
C ARG A 63 10.57 6.44 0.46
N ALA A 64 9.95 5.38 -0.02
CA ALA A 64 10.47 4.59 -1.14
C ALA A 64 9.35 3.77 -1.76
N VAL A 65 9.55 3.32 -2.97
CA VAL A 65 8.59 2.52 -3.72
C VAL A 65 9.31 1.33 -4.31
N GLU A 66 8.72 0.13 -4.12
CA GLU A 66 9.19 -1.10 -4.70
C GLU A 66 8.10 -1.68 -5.59
N LEU A 67 8.42 -1.99 -6.83
CA LEU A 67 7.44 -2.56 -7.76
C LEU A 67 7.36 -4.09 -7.60
N SER A 68 7.39 -4.56 -6.37
CA SER A 68 7.45 -5.98 -6.04
C SER A 68 6.17 -6.74 -6.38
N GLN A 69 5.06 -6.03 -6.56
CA GLN A 69 3.80 -6.66 -6.94
C GLN A 69 3.63 -6.75 -8.45
N GLU A 70 4.51 -6.12 -9.21
CA GLU A 70 4.43 -6.16 -10.66
C GLU A 70 4.71 -7.58 -11.15
N GLY A 71 3.78 -8.14 -11.93
CA GLY A 71 3.93 -9.50 -12.43
C GLY A 71 3.62 -10.60 -11.44
N TYR A 72 3.40 -10.29 -10.17
CA TYR A 72 3.04 -11.31 -9.20
C TYR A 72 1.61 -11.80 -9.44
N GLN A 73 1.46 -13.12 -9.53
CA GLN A 73 0.18 -13.77 -9.84
C GLN A 73 -0.18 -14.68 -8.67
N PRO A 74 -1.01 -14.22 -7.72
CA PRO A 74 -1.45 -15.11 -6.64
C PRO A 74 -2.33 -16.24 -7.19
N PRO A 75 -2.38 -17.40 -6.50
CA PRO A 75 -3.18 -18.54 -6.96
C PRO A 75 -4.66 -18.20 -7.17
N HIS A 76 -5.20 -17.31 -6.38
CA HIS A 76 -6.59 -16.87 -6.49
C HIS A 76 -6.63 -15.35 -6.56
N ALA A 77 -7.42 -14.82 -7.50
CA ALA A 77 -7.52 -13.38 -7.68
C ALA A 77 -8.01 -12.66 -6.42
N GLU A 78 -8.90 -13.31 -5.64
CA GLU A 78 -9.42 -12.72 -4.42
C GLU A 78 -8.51 -12.90 -3.21
N ALA A 79 -7.43 -13.65 -3.35
CA ALA A 79 -6.53 -13.90 -2.23
C ALA A 79 -5.60 -12.71 -2.00
N TRP A 80 -6.20 -11.56 -1.69
CA TRP A 80 -5.45 -10.32 -1.49
C TRP A 80 -4.42 -10.44 -0.37
N VAL A 81 -4.64 -11.32 0.60
CA VAL A 81 -3.67 -11.54 1.66
C VAL A 81 -2.36 -12.12 1.12
N MET A 82 -2.43 -12.86 0.00
CA MET A 82 -1.23 -13.42 -0.62
C MET A 82 -0.28 -12.32 -1.10
N ARG A 83 -0.81 -11.21 -1.54
CA ARG A 83 0.02 -10.08 -1.97
C ARG A 83 0.76 -9.46 -0.79
N LYS A 84 0.13 -9.40 0.37
CA LYS A 84 0.79 -8.94 1.60
C LYS A 84 1.88 -9.91 2.02
N LEU A 85 1.60 -11.21 1.95
CA LEU A 85 2.60 -12.23 2.29
C LEU A 85 3.79 -12.18 1.33
N HIS A 86 3.55 -11.87 0.06
CA HIS A 86 4.63 -11.68 -0.89
C HIS A 86 5.54 -10.51 -0.47
N THR A 87 4.94 -9.40 -0.04
CA THR A 87 5.70 -8.28 0.49
C THR A 87 6.53 -8.70 1.71
N TYR A 88 5.92 -9.45 2.63
CA TYR A 88 6.63 -9.89 3.85
C TYR A 88 7.83 -10.75 3.52
N ALA A 89 7.67 -11.66 2.55
CA ALA A 89 8.72 -12.60 2.19
C ALA A 89 9.97 -11.92 1.61
N LEU A 90 9.83 -10.71 1.11
CA LEU A 90 10.95 -9.96 0.53
C LEU A 90 11.77 -9.20 1.58
N GLN A 91 11.33 -9.16 2.83
CA GLN A 91 11.99 -8.35 3.84
C GLN A 91 13.15 -9.09 4.47
N THR A 92 14.26 -8.37 4.71
CA THR A 92 15.46 -8.92 5.32
C THR A 92 15.74 -8.32 6.70
N GLU A 93 14.88 -7.38 7.12
CA GLU A 93 15.02 -6.76 8.44
C GLU A 93 13.64 -6.58 9.06
N ALA A 94 13.61 -6.17 10.32
CA ALA A 94 12.35 -6.00 11.03
C ALA A 94 11.47 -4.97 10.34
N PHE A 95 10.19 -5.26 10.24
CA PHE A 95 9.23 -4.37 9.60
C PHE A 95 7.86 -4.46 10.31
N VAL A 96 7.03 -3.48 10.03
CA VAL A 96 5.62 -3.49 10.44
C VAL A 96 4.78 -3.18 9.19
N HIS A 97 3.76 -3.98 8.93
CA HIS A 97 2.90 -3.78 7.76
C HIS A 97 1.58 -3.16 8.20
N LEU A 98 1.19 -2.10 7.53
CA LEU A 98 -0.03 -1.35 7.84
C LEU A 98 -0.93 -1.31 6.61
N ASP A 99 -2.21 -1.61 6.82
CA ASP A 99 -3.20 -1.49 5.75
C ASP A 99 -3.46 -0.01 5.46
N GLY A 100 -3.90 0.27 4.24
CA GLY A 100 -4.17 1.63 3.82
C GLY A 100 -5.27 2.33 4.60
N ASP A 101 -6.09 1.58 5.33
CA ASP A 101 -7.14 2.16 6.16
C ASP A 101 -6.80 2.20 7.65
N ALA A 102 -5.56 1.86 8.03
CA ALA A 102 -5.18 1.76 9.44
C ALA A 102 -5.38 3.08 10.20
N SER A 103 -5.20 4.21 9.52
CA SER A 103 -5.29 5.51 10.17
C SER A 103 -6.68 5.84 10.70
N ARG A 104 -7.73 5.22 10.18
CA ARG A 104 -9.08 5.57 10.61
C ARG A 104 -9.47 5.01 11.98
N PHE A 105 -8.61 4.23 12.57
CA PHE A 105 -8.81 3.72 13.92
C PHE A 105 -8.06 4.52 14.97
N ARG A 106 -7.59 5.68 14.59
CA ARG A 106 -6.86 6.59 15.47
C ARG A 106 -7.79 7.57 16.14
#